data_8d9f96fa02081aa21842d176e4281079
#
_entry.id   8d9f96fa02081aa21842d176e4281079
#
_cell.length_a   1.000
_cell.length_b   1.000
_cell.length_c   1.000
_cell.angle_alpha   90.00
_cell.angle_beta   90.00
_cell.angle_gamma   90.00
#
_symmetry.space_group_name_H-M   'P 1'
#
loop_
_entity.id
_entity.type
_entity.pdbx_description
1 polymer ?
#
loop_
_entity_poly.entity_id
_entity_poly.type
_entity_poly.pdbx_seq_one_letter_code
_entity_poly.pdbx_strand_id
1 'polypeptide(L)'
;MNLETVIASIRNVPDFPKPGIMFKDITTAMKDAEVLKFITDELYEYYKDKGITKVVGVESRGFVLGSILAYKLGAGFVLLRKPGKLPAETFKVDYELEYGTDSLEIHKDAIDEKDVVLLHDDLLATGGSANAALELLSKFSHNSVYVSFLIELTFLNGRSRLNGAKDIHALIKF
;
A
#
# COMPACT_ATOMS: atom_id res chain seq x y z
N MET A 1 18.09 8.27 13.84
CA MET A 1 17.94 7.23 12.81
C MET A 1 17.94 7.89 11.44
N ASN A 2 18.34 7.19 10.40
CA ASN A 2 18.28 7.69 9.02
C ASN A 2 17.80 6.58 8.07
N LEU A 3 17.53 6.93 6.83
CA LEU A 3 16.98 6.00 5.83
C LEU A 3 17.93 4.83 5.52
N GLU A 4 19.23 5.05 5.55
CA GLU A 4 20.24 3.99 5.33
C GLU A 4 20.14 2.91 6.39
N THR A 5 19.92 3.28 7.67
CA THR A 5 19.69 2.33 8.75
C THR A 5 18.42 1.49 8.50
N VAL A 6 17.35 2.13 8.00
CA VAL A 6 16.10 1.41 7.64
C VAL A 6 16.37 0.42 6.51
N ILE A 7 17.04 0.84 5.45
CA ILE A 7 17.39 -0.02 4.30
C ILE A 7 18.22 -1.23 4.76
N ALA A 8 19.20 -1.01 5.62
CA ALA A 8 20.04 -2.08 6.18
C ALA A 8 19.26 -3.07 7.05
N SER A 9 18.14 -2.65 7.65
CA SER A 9 17.29 -3.51 8.48
C SER A 9 16.36 -4.44 7.67
N ILE A 10 16.17 -4.15 6.37
CA ILE A 10 15.35 -4.97 5.47
C ILE A 10 16.15 -6.20 5.05
N ARG A 11 15.59 -7.38 5.32
CA ARG A 11 16.24 -8.64 4.97
C ARG A 11 16.08 -8.96 3.48
N ASN A 12 17.19 -9.29 2.83
CA ASN A 12 17.18 -9.85 1.48
C ASN A 12 17.05 -11.38 1.55
N VAL A 13 16.04 -11.92 0.89
CA VAL A 13 15.82 -13.37 0.78
C VAL A 13 15.96 -13.75 -0.69
N PRO A 14 17.10 -14.39 -1.08
CA PRO A 14 17.27 -14.83 -2.45
C PRO A 14 16.33 -15.99 -2.79
N ASP A 15 15.96 -16.09 -4.06
CA ASP A 15 15.17 -17.19 -4.63
C ASP A 15 13.81 -17.41 -3.95
N PHE A 16 13.15 -16.35 -3.52
CA PHE A 16 11.82 -16.42 -2.92
C PHE A 16 10.83 -15.49 -3.64
N PRO A 17 9.60 -15.94 -3.95
CA PRO A 17 9.07 -17.31 -3.80
C PRO A 17 9.55 -18.26 -4.90
N LYS A 18 10.38 -17.77 -5.84
CA LYS A 18 10.90 -18.53 -6.99
C LYS A 18 12.38 -18.21 -7.23
N PRO A 19 13.12 -19.13 -7.86
CA PRO A 19 14.51 -18.87 -8.28
C PRO A 19 14.64 -17.58 -9.08
N GLY A 20 15.68 -16.79 -8.80
CA GLY A 20 15.98 -15.53 -9.46
C GLY A 20 15.30 -14.29 -8.88
N ILE A 21 14.38 -14.44 -7.92
CA ILE A 21 13.71 -13.31 -7.24
C ILE A 21 14.45 -12.99 -5.94
N MET A 22 14.87 -11.74 -5.80
CA MET A 22 15.37 -11.20 -4.54
C MET A 22 14.22 -10.54 -3.76
N PHE A 23 13.67 -11.28 -2.80
CA PHE A 23 12.55 -10.79 -1.99
C PHE A 23 13.04 -9.83 -0.89
N LYS A 24 12.35 -8.71 -0.73
CA LYS A 24 12.59 -7.71 0.32
C LYS A 24 11.65 -7.99 1.50
N ASP A 25 12.18 -8.62 2.53
CA ASP A 25 11.41 -8.93 3.73
C ASP A 25 11.48 -7.77 4.73
N ILE A 26 10.35 -7.08 4.85
CA ILE A 26 10.19 -5.94 5.76
C ILE A 26 9.94 -6.34 7.22
N THR A 27 9.69 -7.62 7.49
CA THR A 27 9.36 -8.06 8.87
C THR A 27 10.50 -7.82 9.84
N THR A 28 11.74 -7.85 9.35
CA THR A 28 12.93 -7.53 10.15
C THR A 28 13.01 -6.05 10.52
N ALA A 29 12.57 -5.16 9.62
CA ALA A 29 12.46 -3.74 9.92
C ALA A 29 11.29 -3.44 10.87
N MET A 30 10.14 -4.06 10.65
CA MET A 30 8.93 -3.82 11.45
C MET A 30 9.01 -4.32 12.90
N LYS A 31 9.83 -5.35 13.18
CA LYS A 31 10.02 -5.85 14.54
C LYS A 31 10.88 -4.94 15.42
N ASP A 32 11.62 -4.01 14.82
CA ASP A 32 12.42 -3.02 15.55
C ASP A 32 11.56 -1.77 15.78
N ALA A 33 11.35 -1.42 17.05
CA ALA A 33 10.46 -0.33 17.44
C ALA A 33 10.92 1.05 16.93
N GLU A 34 12.23 1.29 16.94
CA GLU A 34 12.79 2.56 16.47
C GLU A 34 12.70 2.69 14.94
N VAL A 35 12.93 1.59 14.22
CA VAL A 35 12.78 1.54 12.76
C VAL A 35 11.32 1.73 12.36
N LEU A 36 10.41 1.00 13.03
CA LEU A 36 8.96 1.13 12.76
C LEU A 36 8.48 2.56 13.02
N LYS A 37 8.91 3.17 14.12
CA LYS A 37 8.59 4.55 14.44
C LYS A 37 9.11 5.51 13.37
N PHE A 38 10.39 5.40 12.98
CA PHE A 38 11.00 6.25 11.98
C PHE A 38 10.25 6.17 10.63
N ILE A 39 10.00 4.95 10.13
CA ILE A 39 9.25 4.74 8.88
C ILE A 39 7.87 5.42 8.94
N THR A 40 7.17 5.23 10.05
CA THR A 40 5.82 5.77 10.22
C THR A 40 5.84 7.29 10.33
N ASP A 41 6.85 7.87 11.02
CA ASP A 41 7.01 9.32 11.15
C ASP A 41 7.30 9.96 9.78
N GLU A 42 8.22 9.39 8.99
CA GLU A 42 8.55 9.88 7.64
C GLU A 42 7.32 9.86 6.69
N LEU A 43 6.59 8.76 6.67
CA LEU A 43 5.37 8.66 5.87
C LEU A 43 4.29 9.64 6.35
N TYR A 44 4.11 9.79 7.67
CA TYR A 44 3.19 10.77 8.24
C TYR A 44 3.56 12.20 7.85
N GLU A 45 4.82 12.60 8.00
CA GLU A 45 5.28 13.94 7.63
C GLU A 45 5.00 14.27 6.15
N TYR A 46 5.10 13.28 5.26
CA TYR A 46 4.78 13.45 3.85
C TYR A 46 3.28 13.69 3.59
N TYR A 47 2.38 13.08 4.37
CA TYR A 47 0.94 13.11 4.12
C TYR A 47 0.13 14.02 5.04
N LYS A 48 0.66 14.51 6.16
CA LYS A 48 -0.08 15.24 7.20
C LYS A 48 -0.88 16.45 6.72
N ASP A 49 -0.39 17.15 5.68
CA ASP A 49 -1.02 18.36 5.16
C ASP A 49 -1.86 18.11 3.88
N LYS A 50 -2.10 16.84 3.52
CA LYS A 50 -2.84 16.49 2.30
C LYS A 50 -4.35 16.29 2.53
N GLY A 51 -4.83 16.44 3.76
CA GLY A 51 -6.25 16.34 4.11
C GLY A 51 -6.82 14.92 3.99
N ILE A 52 -5.98 13.89 4.19
CA ILE A 52 -6.39 12.48 4.10
C ILE A 52 -7.49 12.20 5.13
N THR A 53 -8.60 11.62 4.69
CA THR A 53 -9.73 11.21 5.53
C THR A 53 -9.88 9.70 5.66
N LYS A 54 -9.39 8.96 4.68
CA LYS A 54 -9.39 7.48 4.67
C LYS A 54 -8.02 6.96 4.23
N VAL A 55 -7.50 6.01 4.98
CA VAL A 55 -6.36 5.19 4.55
C VAL A 55 -6.88 3.81 4.15
N VAL A 56 -6.59 3.40 2.93
CA VAL A 56 -6.99 2.11 2.37
C VAL A 56 -5.77 1.21 2.31
N GLY A 57 -5.75 0.17 3.14
CA GLY A 57 -4.64 -0.79 3.21
C GLY A 57 -4.89 -2.03 2.36
N VAL A 58 -3.85 -2.49 1.63
CA VAL A 58 -3.92 -3.72 0.83
C VAL A 58 -3.54 -4.93 1.67
N GLU A 59 -4.37 -5.98 1.66
CA GLU A 59 -4.10 -7.24 2.37
C GLU A 59 -2.82 -7.89 1.88
N SER A 60 -1.96 -8.30 2.78
CA SER A 60 -2.05 -8.16 4.24
C SER A 60 -1.01 -7.19 4.81
N ARG A 61 0.15 -7.03 4.16
CA ARG A 61 1.27 -6.23 4.70
C ARG A 61 1.01 -4.73 4.67
N GLY A 62 0.18 -4.26 3.74
CA GLY A 62 -0.30 -2.88 3.71
C GLY A 62 -1.13 -2.48 4.94
N PHE A 63 -1.68 -3.46 5.68
CA PHE A 63 -2.44 -3.17 6.90
C PHE A 63 -1.55 -2.67 8.04
N VAL A 64 -0.32 -3.13 8.15
CA VAL A 64 0.55 -2.83 9.29
C VAL A 64 0.81 -1.33 9.36
N LEU A 65 1.47 -0.78 8.37
CA LEU A 65 1.75 0.66 8.32
C LEU A 65 0.50 1.49 8.00
N GLY A 66 -0.42 0.97 7.18
CA GLY A 66 -1.64 1.66 6.82
C GLY A 66 -2.52 1.99 8.03
N SER A 67 -2.67 1.07 8.99
CA SER A 67 -3.44 1.32 10.20
C SER A 67 -2.77 2.35 11.11
N ILE A 68 -1.44 2.31 11.24
CA ILE A 68 -0.69 3.31 12.03
C ILE A 68 -0.80 4.69 11.35
N LEU A 69 -0.68 4.76 10.03
CA LEU A 69 -0.85 6.01 9.27
C LEU A 69 -2.25 6.59 9.44
N ALA A 70 -3.30 5.76 9.37
CA ALA A 70 -4.67 6.20 9.60
C ALA A 70 -4.82 6.83 10.99
N TYR A 71 -4.31 6.16 12.03
CA TYR A 71 -4.30 6.68 13.40
C TYR A 71 -3.58 8.03 13.51
N LYS A 72 -2.37 8.14 12.97
CA LYS A 72 -1.56 9.37 13.03
C LYS A 72 -2.18 10.53 12.25
N LEU A 73 -2.83 10.24 11.11
CA LEU A 73 -3.49 11.24 10.27
C LEU A 73 -4.88 11.64 10.78
N GLY A 74 -5.41 10.94 11.80
CA GLY A 74 -6.80 11.14 12.25
C GLY A 74 -7.83 10.69 11.20
N ALA A 75 -7.45 9.74 10.34
CA ALA A 75 -8.26 9.20 9.25
C ALA A 75 -8.91 7.85 9.59
N GLY A 76 -9.98 7.50 8.90
CA GLY A 76 -10.54 6.15 8.97
C GLY A 76 -9.63 5.14 8.25
N PHE A 77 -9.69 3.85 8.66
CA PHE A 77 -8.96 2.77 8.00
C PHE A 77 -9.91 1.83 7.26
N VAL A 78 -9.65 1.59 5.98
CA VAL A 78 -10.44 0.75 5.09
C VAL A 78 -9.59 -0.43 4.63
N LEU A 79 -10.21 -1.61 4.59
CA LEU A 79 -9.54 -2.85 4.22
C LEU A 79 -9.79 -3.21 2.75
N LEU A 80 -8.73 -3.35 1.95
CA LEU A 80 -8.77 -4.11 0.70
C LEU A 80 -8.37 -5.55 0.98
N ARG A 81 -9.27 -6.49 0.69
CA ARG A 81 -9.07 -7.88 1.07
C ARG A 81 -9.19 -8.86 -0.10
N LYS A 82 -8.65 -10.04 0.10
CA LYS A 82 -8.87 -11.18 -0.79
C LYS A 82 -10.33 -11.63 -0.75
N PRO A 83 -10.85 -12.28 -1.82
CA PRO A 83 -12.25 -12.66 -1.92
C PRO A 83 -12.76 -13.45 -0.71
N GLY A 84 -14.02 -13.14 -0.31
CA GLY A 84 -14.71 -13.83 0.77
C GLY A 84 -14.23 -13.50 2.17
N LYS A 85 -13.41 -12.46 2.34
CA LYS A 85 -12.92 -12.03 3.66
C LYS A 85 -13.75 -10.88 4.26
N LEU A 86 -14.55 -10.21 3.46
CA LEU A 86 -15.41 -9.11 3.89
C LEU A 86 -16.86 -9.58 4.02
N PRO A 87 -17.56 -9.30 5.15
CA PRO A 87 -18.86 -9.91 5.44
C PRO A 87 -20.06 -9.20 4.81
N ALA A 88 -19.91 -7.94 4.32
CA ALA A 88 -20.99 -7.18 3.70
C ALA A 88 -20.83 -7.13 2.17
N GLU A 89 -21.68 -6.35 1.48
CA GLU A 89 -21.60 -6.20 0.04
C GLU A 89 -20.29 -5.54 -0.40
N THR A 90 -19.64 -6.11 -1.42
CA THR A 90 -18.35 -5.67 -1.93
C THR A 90 -18.40 -5.29 -3.40
N PHE A 91 -17.47 -4.39 -3.80
CA PHE A 91 -16.95 -4.36 -5.17
C PHE A 91 -15.77 -5.30 -5.25
N LYS A 92 -15.62 -5.96 -6.40
CA LYS A 92 -14.52 -6.88 -6.70
C LYS A 92 -13.83 -6.48 -8.00
N VAL A 93 -12.51 -6.63 -8.05
CA VAL A 93 -11.69 -6.53 -9.26
C VAL A 93 -10.74 -7.73 -9.30
N ASP A 94 -10.71 -8.39 -10.44
CA ASP A 94 -9.74 -9.44 -10.75
C ASP A 94 -8.54 -8.82 -11.46
N TYR A 95 -7.33 -9.27 -11.16
CA TYR A 95 -6.12 -8.79 -11.79
C TYR A 95 -5.14 -9.92 -12.08
N GLU A 96 -4.36 -9.73 -13.13
CA GLU A 96 -3.35 -10.69 -13.54
C GLU A 96 -2.07 -10.53 -12.70
N LEU A 97 -1.57 -11.65 -12.24
CA LEU A 97 -0.22 -11.81 -11.70
C LEU A 97 0.71 -12.33 -12.79
N GLU A 98 2.01 -12.33 -12.53
CA GLU A 98 2.98 -12.98 -13.41
C GLU A 98 2.63 -14.47 -13.66
N TYR A 99 1.96 -15.11 -12.69
CA TYR A 99 1.45 -16.47 -12.78
C TYR A 99 0.05 -16.55 -12.15
N GLY A 100 -0.98 -16.58 -13.00
CA GLY A 100 -2.38 -16.71 -12.59
C GLY A 100 -3.10 -15.37 -12.38
N THR A 101 -4.31 -15.46 -11.87
CA THR A 101 -5.15 -14.32 -11.52
C THR A 101 -5.36 -14.26 -10.02
N ASP A 102 -5.53 -13.07 -9.51
CA ASP A 102 -5.90 -12.82 -8.12
C ASP A 102 -7.00 -11.75 -8.09
N SER A 103 -7.58 -11.52 -6.93
CA SER A 103 -8.68 -10.57 -6.80
C SER A 103 -8.57 -9.76 -5.52
N LEU A 104 -9.12 -8.57 -5.55
CA LEU A 104 -9.31 -7.71 -4.37
C LEU A 104 -10.78 -7.32 -4.24
N GLU A 105 -11.21 -7.15 -3.01
CA GLU A 105 -12.55 -6.70 -2.63
C GLU A 105 -12.48 -5.53 -1.66
N ILE A 106 -13.47 -4.63 -1.76
CA ILE A 106 -13.70 -3.53 -0.84
C ILE A 106 -15.21 -3.43 -0.56
N HIS A 107 -15.61 -3.09 0.68
CA HIS A 107 -17.01 -2.85 0.99
C HIS A 107 -17.57 -1.68 0.17
N LYS A 108 -18.81 -1.79 -0.31
CA LYS A 108 -19.48 -0.76 -1.12
C LYS A 108 -19.74 0.56 -0.39
N ASP A 109 -19.78 0.53 0.93
CA ASP A 109 -20.01 1.68 1.82
C ASP A 109 -18.72 2.26 2.43
N ALA A 110 -17.54 1.86 1.90
CA ALA A 110 -16.27 2.20 2.51
C ALA A 110 -15.80 3.64 2.28
N ILE A 111 -16.19 4.25 1.16
CA ILE A 111 -15.67 5.55 0.69
C ILE A 111 -16.84 6.45 0.27
N ASP A 112 -16.80 7.70 0.70
CA ASP A 112 -17.75 8.74 0.36
C ASP A 112 -17.17 9.78 -0.60
N GLU A 113 -18.06 10.59 -1.21
CA GLU A 113 -17.68 11.61 -2.21
C GLU A 113 -16.73 12.69 -1.68
N LYS A 114 -16.73 12.95 -0.37
CA LYS A 114 -15.88 13.95 0.28
C LYS A 114 -14.52 13.39 0.68
N ASP A 115 -14.34 12.08 0.61
CA ASP A 115 -13.13 11.45 1.10
C ASP A 115 -11.92 11.79 0.23
N VAL A 116 -10.83 12.08 0.90
CA VAL A 116 -9.47 12.13 0.36
C VAL A 116 -8.78 10.84 0.79
N VAL A 117 -8.47 9.99 -0.18
CA VAL A 117 -8.02 8.63 0.06
C VAL A 117 -6.51 8.52 -0.03
N LEU A 118 -5.90 7.81 0.91
CA LEU A 118 -4.52 7.33 0.83
C LEU A 118 -4.52 5.81 0.66
N LEU A 119 -4.25 5.32 -0.54
CA LEU A 119 -3.98 3.90 -0.78
C LEU A 119 -2.58 3.56 -0.29
N HIS A 120 -2.44 2.57 0.59
CA HIS A 120 -1.15 2.13 1.12
C HIS A 120 -0.91 0.63 0.93
N ASP A 121 0.26 0.30 0.42
CA ASP A 121 0.82 -1.05 0.44
C ASP A 121 2.30 -1.00 0.86
N ASP A 122 2.86 -2.13 1.24
CA ASP A 122 4.26 -2.19 1.67
C ASP A 122 5.25 -2.09 0.50
N LEU A 123 4.92 -2.66 -0.66
CA LEU A 123 5.85 -2.78 -1.77
C LEU A 123 5.17 -2.59 -3.13
N LEU A 124 5.75 -1.71 -3.94
CA LEU A 124 5.44 -1.59 -5.36
C LEU A 124 6.44 -2.41 -6.18
N ALA A 125 5.97 -3.54 -6.74
CA ALA A 125 6.72 -4.37 -7.70
C ALA A 125 6.26 -4.05 -9.14
N THR A 126 5.52 -4.95 -9.76
CA THR A 126 4.97 -4.78 -11.13
C THR A 126 3.76 -3.86 -11.21
N GLY A 127 3.18 -3.48 -10.08
CA GLY A 127 2.03 -2.59 -9.98
C GLY A 127 0.65 -3.25 -10.15
N GLY A 128 0.58 -4.58 -10.31
CA GLY A 128 -0.69 -5.29 -10.52
C GLY A 128 -1.70 -5.08 -9.40
N SER A 129 -1.34 -5.38 -8.16
CA SER A 129 -2.22 -5.21 -6.99
C SER A 129 -2.61 -3.75 -6.75
N ALA A 130 -1.64 -2.82 -6.90
CA ALA A 130 -1.90 -1.41 -6.71
C ALA A 130 -2.82 -0.82 -7.79
N ASN A 131 -2.66 -1.27 -9.05
CA ASN A 131 -3.57 -0.87 -10.12
C ASN A 131 -4.98 -1.42 -9.90
N ALA A 132 -5.13 -2.68 -9.47
CA ALA A 132 -6.42 -3.26 -9.12
C ALA A 132 -7.09 -2.50 -7.97
N ALA A 133 -6.30 -2.09 -6.97
CA ALA A 133 -6.78 -1.24 -5.89
C ALA A 133 -7.28 0.12 -6.37
N LEU A 134 -6.55 0.78 -7.29
CA LEU A 134 -7.00 2.04 -7.91
C LEU A 134 -8.27 1.84 -8.73
N GLU A 135 -8.40 0.74 -9.46
CA GLU A 135 -9.62 0.39 -10.18
C GLU A 135 -10.82 0.19 -9.26
N LEU A 136 -10.62 -0.47 -8.09
CA LEU A 136 -11.66 -0.56 -7.08
C LEU A 136 -12.06 0.82 -6.54
N LEU A 137 -11.11 1.67 -6.24
CA LEU A 137 -11.36 3.02 -5.76
C LEU A 137 -12.09 3.88 -6.80
N SER A 138 -11.84 3.67 -8.10
CA SER A 138 -12.56 4.37 -9.18
C SER A 138 -14.07 4.07 -9.25
N LYS A 139 -14.54 3.00 -8.57
CA LYS A 139 -15.98 2.68 -8.46
C LYS A 139 -16.72 3.58 -7.47
N PHE A 140 -16.02 4.36 -6.69
CA PHE A 140 -16.57 5.34 -5.76
C PHE A 140 -16.43 6.75 -6.31
N SER A 141 -17.39 7.60 -5.95
CA SER A 141 -17.16 9.04 -6.02
C SER A 141 -16.29 9.44 -4.83
N HIS A 142 -15.16 10.07 -5.07
CA HIS A 142 -14.24 10.58 -4.04
C HIS A 142 -13.53 11.83 -4.54
N ASN A 143 -12.92 12.60 -3.62
CA ASN A 143 -12.22 13.84 -3.97
C ASN A 143 -10.90 13.56 -4.70
N SER A 144 -10.03 12.76 -4.09
CA SER A 144 -8.72 12.42 -4.67
C SER A 144 -8.12 11.19 -4.03
N VAL A 145 -7.20 10.53 -4.77
CA VAL A 145 -6.43 9.37 -4.30
C VAL A 145 -4.95 9.70 -4.33
N TYR A 146 -4.28 9.52 -3.21
CA TYR A 146 -2.83 9.46 -3.07
C TYR A 146 -2.41 8.01 -2.91
N VAL A 147 -1.19 7.67 -3.33
CA VAL A 147 -0.67 6.30 -3.21
C VAL A 147 0.66 6.30 -2.47
N SER A 148 0.78 5.40 -1.51
CA SER A 148 1.91 5.27 -0.60
C SER A 148 2.49 3.86 -0.62
N PHE A 149 3.81 3.77 -0.72
CA PHE A 149 4.55 2.54 -0.52
C PHE A 149 5.69 2.74 0.46
N LEU A 150 6.04 1.69 1.21
CA LEU A 150 7.31 1.68 1.92
C LEU A 150 8.46 1.49 0.92
N ILE A 151 8.33 0.54 0.00
CA ILE A 151 9.36 0.17 -0.98
C ILE A 151 8.83 0.24 -2.41
N GLU A 152 9.65 0.74 -3.32
CA GLU A 152 9.45 0.64 -4.77
C GLU A 152 10.64 -0.09 -5.40
N LEU A 153 10.35 -1.15 -6.18
CA LEU A 153 11.34 -1.83 -7.03
C LEU A 153 11.33 -1.15 -8.40
N THR A 154 12.16 -0.13 -8.57
CA THR A 154 12.13 0.77 -9.73
C THR A 154 12.40 0.07 -11.05
N PHE A 155 13.22 -0.99 -11.03
CA PHE A 155 13.56 -1.79 -12.21
C PHE A 155 12.38 -2.57 -12.80
N LEU A 156 11.26 -2.74 -12.04
CA LEU A 156 10.04 -3.38 -12.52
C LEU A 156 9.04 -2.38 -13.16
N ASN A 157 9.33 -1.08 -13.09
CA ASN A 157 8.52 -0.02 -13.67
C ASN A 157 7.00 -0.06 -13.30
N GLY A 158 6.67 -0.57 -12.12
CA GLY A 158 5.27 -0.72 -11.67
C GLY A 158 4.51 0.59 -11.59
N ARG A 159 5.20 1.70 -11.31
CA ARG A 159 4.63 3.05 -11.23
C ARG A 159 3.91 3.46 -12.52
N SER A 160 4.39 3.03 -13.69
CA SER A 160 3.79 3.37 -14.99
C SER A 160 2.36 2.83 -15.18
N ARG A 161 1.95 1.86 -14.36
CA ARG A 161 0.59 1.29 -14.37
C ARG A 161 -0.40 2.04 -13.49
N LEU A 162 0.07 2.92 -12.60
CA LEU A 162 -0.76 3.57 -11.57
C LEU A 162 -1.36 4.87 -12.11
N ASN A 163 -2.46 4.74 -12.86
CA ASN A 163 -3.17 5.88 -13.43
C ASN A 163 -4.28 6.37 -12.47
N GLY A 164 -4.54 7.69 -12.48
CA GLY A 164 -5.61 8.29 -11.68
C GLY A 164 -5.22 8.68 -10.26
N ALA A 165 -4.01 8.38 -9.80
CA ALA A 165 -3.49 8.87 -8.54
C ALA A 165 -3.04 10.33 -8.67
N LYS A 166 -3.37 11.15 -7.67
CA LYS A 166 -2.92 12.55 -7.59
C LYS A 166 -1.43 12.65 -7.32
N ASP A 167 -0.90 11.70 -6.54
CA ASP A 167 0.51 11.60 -6.22
C ASP A 167 0.86 10.16 -5.81
N ILE A 168 2.06 9.71 -6.13
CA ILE A 168 2.57 8.39 -5.79
C ILE A 168 3.92 8.56 -5.10
N HIS A 169 4.00 8.17 -3.85
CA HIS A 169 5.22 8.25 -3.05
C HIS A 169 5.67 6.88 -2.56
N ALA A 170 6.97 6.64 -2.62
CA ALA A 170 7.63 5.50 -2.00
C ALA A 170 8.82 5.99 -1.18
N LEU A 171 8.88 5.57 0.09
CA LEU A 171 9.92 6.03 1.01
C LEU A 171 11.30 5.51 0.61
N ILE A 172 11.37 4.25 0.18
CA ILE A 172 12.61 3.56 -0.22
C ILE A 172 12.49 3.11 -1.68
N LYS A 173 13.55 3.30 -2.45
CA LYS A 173 13.66 2.84 -3.84
C LYS A 173 14.86 1.92 -4.00
N PHE A 174 14.65 0.78 -4.65
CA PHE A 174 15.69 -0.16 -5.06
C PHE A 174 15.76 -0.26 -6.56
#